data_813866ef3e700e3bb3f652b4956c6760
#
_entry.id   813866ef3e700e3bb3f652b4956c6760
#
_cell.length_a   1.000
_cell.length_b   1.000
_cell.length_c   1.000
_cell.angle_alpha   90.00
_cell.angle_beta   90.00
_cell.angle_gamma   90.00
#
_symmetry.space_group_name_H-M   'P 1'
#
loop_
_entity.id
_entity.type
_entity.pdbx_description
1 polymer ?
#
loop_
_entity_poly.entity_id
_entity_poly.type
_entity_poly.pdbx_seq_one_letter_code
_entity_poly.pdbx_strand_id
1 'polypeptide(L)'
;MMTIDEMIAKKKEYGFSCDYISQKSGVPFSTVQKIFSRFSPSPRRKTLEALWKFFNELEKTTSGANAPVKRSSYLDDADSEGAFGVSYVNDGDAEYGSVAGSSALKPDEYSTYGAAPYEGKKRIKAGAKGDKTLADYLALPEGVRVELIDGVFYDMAAPTSPHTYVASDIREVFKAYVKANKGQCVPFVAPTDVQLDCDDKTVVQPDVMIICDRSKITKPRIVGAPDLVVEVLSPSNWSHDMVRKLKKYKKAGVREYWIVNLEEQYVLVYEFTKSDFPTEYDFDDEVPVGIWDGKCKVNFREIYEDVEFMLI
;
A
#
# COMPACT_ATOMS: atom_id res chain seq x y z
N MET A 1 28.14 -21.77 1.98
CA MET A 1 26.79 -21.17 1.84
C MET A 1 27.01 -19.68 1.69
N MET A 2 26.38 -19.04 0.69
CA MET A 2 26.49 -17.61 0.42
C MET A 2 25.91 -16.81 1.60
N THR A 3 26.55 -15.75 1.98
CA THR A 3 26.07 -14.83 3.03
C THR A 3 24.91 -13.97 2.49
N ILE A 4 24.14 -13.37 3.37
CA ILE A 4 23.05 -12.43 2.99
C ILE A 4 23.65 -11.25 2.20
N ASP A 5 24.81 -10.75 2.60
CA ASP A 5 25.47 -9.63 1.91
C ASP A 5 25.88 -9.99 0.48
N GLU A 6 26.39 -11.20 0.27
CA GLU A 6 26.69 -11.72 -1.07
C GLU A 6 25.43 -11.89 -1.91
N MET A 7 24.31 -12.33 -1.32
CA MET A 7 23.03 -12.43 -2.01
C MET A 7 22.47 -11.03 -2.38
N ILE A 8 22.63 -10.03 -1.49
CA ILE A 8 22.25 -8.64 -1.77
C ILE A 8 23.09 -8.07 -2.92
N ALA A 9 24.40 -8.30 -2.91
CA ALA A 9 25.29 -7.87 -3.98
C ALA A 9 24.86 -8.49 -5.34
N LYS A 10 24.59 -9.80 -5.36
CA LYS A 10 24.12 -10.50 -6.55
C LYS A 10 22.74 -10.03 -7.02
N LYS A 11 21.79 -9.79 -6.09
CA LYS A 11 20.50 -9.20 -6.43
C LYS A 11 20.69 -7.89 -7.19
N LYS A 12 21.61 -7.03 -6.74
CA LYS A 12 21.94 -5.75 -7.36
C LYS A 12 22.62 -5.94 -8.72
N GLU A 13 23.62 -6.85 -8.78
CA GLU A 13 24.36 -7.15 -10.03
C GLU A 13 23.44 -7.65 -11.16
N TYR A 14 22.50 -8.57 -10.82
CA TYR A 14 21.58 -9.14 -11.81
C TYR A 14 20.31 -8.30 -12.02
N GLY A 15 20.10 -7.23 -11.25
CA GLY A 15 18.90 -6.36 -11.32
C GLY A 15 17.60 -7.07 -10.94
N PHE A 16 17.66 -8.11 -10.09
CA PHE A 16 16.46 -8.86 -9.69
C PHE A 16 15.58 -8.09 -8.71
N SER A 17 14.27 -8.11 -8.96
CA SER A 17 13.28 -7.66 -7.99
C SER A 17 13.10 -8.69 -6.86
N CYS A 18 12.61 -8.26 -5.70
CA CYS A 18 12.26 -9.20 -4.62
C CYS A 18 11.14 -10.16 -5.04
N ASP A 19 10.21 -9.69 -5.88
CA ASP A 19 9.14 -10.53 -6.45
C ASP A 19 9.71 -11.66 -7.33
N TYR A 20 10.62 -11.34 -8.25
CA TYR A 20 11.29 -12.36 -9.07
C TYR A 20 12.02 -13.41 -8.23
N ILE A 21 12.74 -12.97 -7.18
CA ILE A 21 13.43 -13.88 -6.26
C ILE A 21 12.44 -14.75 -5.50
N SER A 22 11.32 -14.17 -5.03
CA SER A 22 10.23 -14.90 -4.36
C SER A 22 9.66 -16.01 -5.24
N GLN A 23 9.24 -15.69 -6.45
CA GLN A 23 8.68 -16.65 -7.41
C GLN A 23 9.66 -17.78 -7.74
N LYS A 24 10.94 -17.47 -7.89
CA LYS A 24 11.96 -18.45 -8.29
C LYS A 24 12.52 -19.27 -7.14
N SER A 25 12.61 -18.71 -5.94
CA SER A 25 13.12 -19.42 -4.75
C SER A 25 12.02 -20.15 -3.97
N GLY A 26 10.74 -19.82 -4.19
CA GLY A 26 9.62 -20.31 -3.40
C GLY A 26 9.57 -19.74 -1.98
N VAL A 27 10.38 -18.71 -1.69
CA VAL A 27 10.35 -17.99 -0.41
C VAL A 27 9.30 -16.89 -0.50
N PRO A 28 8.37 -16.75 0.47
CA PRO A 28 7.36 -15.71 0.45
C PRO A 28 7.95 -14.32 0.22
N PHE A 29 7.27 -13.48 -0.57
CA PHE A 29 7.74 -12.15 -0.98
C PHE A 29 8.13 -11.27 0.21
N SER A 30 7.28 -11.22 1.25
CA SER A 30 7.54 -10.46 2.48
C SER A 30 8.83 -10.91 3.18
N THR A 31 9.09 -12.22 3.21
CA THR A 31 10.32 -12.78 3.77
C THR A 31 11.55 -12.41 2.92
N VAL A 32 11.43 -12.48 1.58
CA VAL A 32 12.50 -12.04 0.66
C VAL A 32 12.80 -10.56 0.89
N GLN A 33 11.77 -9.73 0.96
CA GLN A 33 11.90 -8.30 1.19
C GLN A 33 12.58 -8.00 2.54
N LYS A 34 12.17 -8.65 3.64
CA LYS A 34 12.79 -8.52 4.97
C LYS A 34 14.29 -8.85 4.95
N ILE A 35 14.68 -9.90 4.27
CA ILE A 35 16.09 -10.34 4.21
C ILE A 35 16.93 -9.35 3.41
N PHE A 36 16.46 -8.94 2.22
CA PHE A 36 17.22 -8.08 1.32
C PHE A 36 17.22 -6.60 1.73
N SER A 37 16.27 -6.17 2.58
CA SER A 37 16.30 -4.87 3.26
C SER A 37 17.06 -4.87 4.59
N ARG A 38 17.67 -6.01 4.98
CA ARG A 38 18.35 -6.22 6.25
C ARG A 38 17.45 -6.13 7.50
N PHE A 39 16.15 -6.22 7.32
CA PHE A 39 15.18 -6.21 8.41
C PHE A 39 15.18 -7.49 9.25
N SER A 40 15.64 -8.62 8.68
CA SER A 40 15.79 -9.87 9.40
C SER A 40 17.27 -10.22 9.55
N PRO A 41 17.89 -9.92 10.71
CA PRO A 41 19.32 -10.22 10.93
C PRO A 41 19.61 -11.72 11.01
N SER A 42 18.59 -12.56 11.27
CA SER A 42 18.73 -14.01 11.42
C SER A 42 17.58 -14.79 10.80
N PRO A 43 17.49 -14.87 9.45
CA PRO A 43 16.47 -15.66 8.80
C PRO A 43 16.55 -17.14 9.16
N ARG A 44 15.42 -17.85 9.13
CA ARG A 44 15.40 -19.30 9.37
C ARG A 44 16.30 -20.04 8.37
N ARG A 45 17.01 -21.07 8.84
CA ARG A 45 17.96 -21.85 8.03
C ARG A 45 17.35 -22.34 6.71
N LYS A 46 16.13 -22.86 6.72
CA LYS A 46 15.42 -23.32 5.50
C LYS A 46 15.22 -22.21 4.48
N THR A 47 14.93 -21.00 4.93
CA THR A 47 14.76 -19.82 4.07
C THR A 47 16.07 -19.42 3.40
N LEU A 48 17.16 -19.40 4.16
CA LEU A 48 18.49 -19.12 3.63
C LEU A 48 18.96 -20.18 2.63
N GLU A 49 18.65 -21.45 2.89
CA GLU A 49 18.96 -22.56 1.98
C GLU A 49 18.20 -22.42 0.64
N ALA A 50 16.93 -22.03 0.67
CA ALA A 50 16.12 -21.80 -0.55
C ALA A 50 16.66 -20.64 -1.38
N LEU A 51 16.98 -19.51 -0.74
CA LEU A 51 17.58 -18.35 -1.42
C LEU A 51 18.98 -18.68 -1.96
N TRP A 52 19.80 -19.35 -1.18
CA TRP A 52 21.12 -19.78 -1.62
C TRP A 52 21.05 -20.72 -2.83
N LYS A 53 20.11 -21.67 -2.83
CA LYS A 53 19.88 -22.57 -3.97
C LYS A 53 19.56 -21.79 -5.24
N PHE A 54 18.67 -20.81 -5.16
CA PHE A 54 18.31 -19.95 -6.27
C PHE A 54 19.54 -19.21 -6.85
N PHE A 55 20.34 -18.54 -6.03
CA PHE A 55 21.53 -17.81 -6.50
C PHE A 55 22.64 -18.74 -7.01
N ASN A 56 22.79 -19.93 -6.44
CA ASN A 56 23.79 -20.91 -6.84
C ASN A 56 23.45 -21.59 -8.19
N GLU A 57 22.16 -21.80 -8.47
CA GLU A 57 21.70 -22.30 -9.79
C GLU A 57 21.94 -21.26 -10.88
N LEU A 58 21.78 -19.99 -10.60
CA LEU A 58 22.11 -18.91 -11.53
C LEU A 58 23.61 -18.89 -11.92
N GLU A 59 24.50 -19.09 -10.97
CA GLU A 59 25.95 -19.15 -11.26
C GLU A 59 26.32 -20.32 -12.19
N LYS A 60 25.64 -21.45 -12.06
CA LYS A 60 25.85 -22.62 -12.91
C LYS A 60 25.36 -22.39 -14.34
N THR A 61 24.29 -21.60 -14.50
CA THR A 61 23.74 -21.26 -15.83
C THR A 61 24.49 -20.13 -16.51
N THR A 62 25.17 -19.26 -15.78
CA THR A 62 25.99 -18.17 -16.34
C THR A 62 27.39 -18.60 -16.75
N SER A 63 27.89 -19.73 -16.28
CA SER A 63 29.16 -20.34 -16.74
C SER A 63 29.01 -21.15 -18.03
N GLY A 64 27.81 -21.35 -18.55
CA GLY A 64 27.53 -21.96 -19.86
C GLY A 64 26.90 -20.91 -20.80
N ALA A 65 27.20 -20.97 -22.09
CA ALA A 65 26.98 -19.97 -23.15
C ALA A 65 25.53 -19.43 -23.38
N ASN A 66 24.72 -19.28 -22.33
CA ASN A 66 23.42 -18.59 -22.35
C ASN A 66 23.27 -17.72 -21.11
N ALA A 67 24.04 -16.64 -21.05
CA ALA A 67 23.87 -15.62 -20.02
C ALA A 67 22.51 -14.92 -20.20
N PRO A 68 21.67 -14.77 -19.16
CA PRO A 68 20.54 -13.87 -19.20
C PRO A 68 21.06 -12.46 -19.48
N VAL A 69 20.44 -11.79 -20.45
CA VAL A 69 20.80 -10.44 -20.90
C VAL A 69 20.96 -9.52 -19.69
N LYS A 70 22.17 -8.99 -19.49
CA LYS A 70 22.41 -7.90 -18.54
C LYS A 70 21.48 -6.75 -18.89
N ARG A 71 20.44 -6.52 -18.13
CA ARG A 71 19.68 -5.27 -18.22
C ARG A 71 20.57 -4.19 -17.63
N SER A 72 20.96 -3.28 -18.51
CA SER A 72 21.72 -2.06 -18.28
C SER A 72 21.26 -1.34 -17.02
N SER A 73 22.25 -0.95 -16.24
CA SER A 73 22.22 -0.03 -15.10
C SER A 73 21.30 1.18 -15.33
N TYR A 74 20.20 1.22 -14.62
CA TYR A 74 19.39 2.43 -14.41
C TYR A 74 19.21 2.65 -12.90
N LEU A 75 20.28 2.97 -12.22
CA LEU A 75 20.27 3.47 -10.85
C LEU A 75 21.51 4.34 -10.57
N ASP A 76 21.91 5.19 -11.50
CA ASP A 76 22.78 6.31 -11.22
C ASP A 76 22.37 7.45 -12.15
N ASP A 77 21.28 8.12 -11.79
CA ASP A 77 21.00 9.52 -12.12
C ASP A 77 19.74 9.92 -11.35
N ALA A 78 19.97 10.50 -10.19
CA ALA A 78 18.97 11.32 -9.52
C ALA A 78 18.85 12.62 -10.32
N ASP A 79 17.92 12.66 -11.27
CA ASP A 79 17.43 13.82 -12.02
C ASP A 79 17.20 13.49 -13.50
N SER A 80 16.48 12.40 -13.81
CA SER A 80 15.88 12.29 -15.14
C SER A 80 14.57 11.50 -15.09
N GLU A 81 13.51 12.13 -15.55
CA GLU A 81 12.19 11.57 -15.82
C GLU A 81 12.32 10.42 -16.84
N GLY A 82 12.04 9.17 -16.41
CA GLY A 82 12.12 8.06 -17.36
C GLY A 82 11.65 6.70 -16.82
N ALA A 83 10.44 6.37 -17.14
CA ALA A 83 9.84 5.05 -17.44
C ALA A 83 10.41 3.78 -16.81
N PHE A 84 9.74 3.27 -15.78
CA PHE A 84 9.75 1.84 -15.45
C PHE A 84 8.76 1.08 -16.35
N GLY A 85 9.29 0.40 -17.37
CA GLY A 85 8.54 -0.55 -18.17
C GLY A 85 8.41 -1.88 -17.42
N VAL A 86 7.20 -2.25 -17.01
CA VAL A 86 6.85 -3.61 -16.57
C VAL A 86 6.00 -4.23 -17.67
N SER A 87 6.53 -5.23 -18.35
CA SER A 87 5.78 -6.06 -19.29
C SER A 87 4.99 -7.11 -18.49
N TYR A 88 3.66 -7.11 -18.64
CA TYR A 88 2.78 -8.14 -18.12
C TYR A 88 2.64 -9.27 -19.12
N VAL A 89 2.79 -10.50 -18.65
CA VAL A 89 2.37 -11.73 -19.34
C VAL A 89 0.91 -11.97 -18.98
N ASN A 90 0.11 -12.17 -20.00
CA ASN A 90 -1.32 -12.45 -19.92
C ASN A 90 -1.46 -13.93 -19.58
N ASP A 91 -1.98 -14.28 -18.41
CA ASP A 91 -2.44 -15.65 -18.15
C ASP A 91 -3.94 -15.73 -18.40
N GLY A 92 -4.25 -16.67 -19.31
CA GLY A 92 -5.58 -16.88 -19.83
C GLY A 92 -6.51 -17.65 -18.90
N ASP A 93 -7.76 -17.44 -19.16
CA ASP A 93 -8.94 -18.28 -19.00
C ASP A 93 -8.86 -19.47 -18.03
N ALA A 94 -9.45 -19.32 -16.86
CA ALA A 94 -9.95 -20.44 -16.07
C ALA A 94 -11.48 -20.48 -16.15
N GLU A 95 -12.01 -21.46 -16.91
CA GLU A 95 -13.43 -21.82 -16.93
C GLU A 95 -13.88 -22.30 -15.55
N TYR A 96 -14.87 -21.63 -14.97
CA TYR A 96 -15.59 -22.13 -13.81
C TYR A 96 -16.74 -23.02 -14.28
N GLY A 97 -16.62 -24.32 -13.99
CA GLY A 97 -17.66 -25.31 -14.20
C GLY A 97 -18.90 -25.05 -13.34
N SER A 98 -20.05 -25.17 -13.99
CA SER A 98 -21.37 -25.03 -13.41
C SER A 98 -21.69 -26.13 -12.40
N VAL A 99 -22.10 -25.76 -11.19
CA VAL A 99 -22.85 -26.65 -10.28
C VAL A 99 -24.28 -26.14 -10.21
N ALA A 100 -25.21 -27.00 -10.63
CA ALA A 100 -26.64 -26.73 -10.65
C ALA A 100 -27.26 -26.88 -9.25
N GLY A 101 -28.15 -25.93 -8.92
CA GLY A 101 -29.28 -26.20 -8.01
C GLY A 101 -29.31 -25.43 -6.70
N SER A 102 -29.78 -24.20 -6.71
CA SER A 102 -30.73 -23.67 -5.72
C SER A 102 -31.28 -22.34 -6.25
N SER A 103 -32.59 -22.13 -6.05
CA SER A 103 -33.40 -21.02 -6.54
C SER A 103 -32.84 -19.67 -6.02
N ALA A 104 -32.05 -18.98 -6.86
CA ALA A 104 -31.60 -17.63 -6.64
C ALA A 104 -32.54 -16.66 -7.38
N LEU A 105 -32.98 -15.63 -6.68
CA LEU A 105 -33.69 -14.47 -7.21
C LEU A 105 -32.91 -13.86 -8.38
N LYS A 106 -33.62 -13.44 -9.42
CA LYS A 106 -33.03 -12.92 -10.65
C LYS A 106 -32.26 -11.62 -10.39
N PRO A 107 -31.14 -11.37 -11.08
CA PRO A 107 -30.28 -10.18 -10.90
C PRO A 107 -30.91 -8.83 -11.30
N ASP A 108 -32.13 -8.82 -11.81
CA ASP A 108 -32.70 -7.66 -12.51
C ASP A 108 -33.51 -6.70 -11.62
N GLU A 109 -33.68 -6.97 -10.34
CA GLU A 109 -34.47 -6.13 -9.43
C GLU A 109 -33.67 -5.14 -8.55
N TYR A 110 -32.34 -5.03 -8.69
CA TYR A 110 -31.52 -4.04 -7.97
C TYR A 110 -30.98 -2.89 -8.84
N SER A 111 -31.55 -2.70 -10.02
CA SER A 111 -31.14 -1.63 -10.95
C SER A 111 -32.15 -0.50 -11.02
N THR A 112 -32.31 0.27 -9.94
CA THR A 112 -33.04 1.54 -9.96
C THR A 112 -32.39 2.69 -9.21
N TYR A 113 -31.05 2.70 -9.11
CA TYR A 113 -30.32 3.94 -8.90
C TYR A 113 -29.44 4.17 -10.12
N GLY A 114 -29.99 4.91 -11.09
CA GLY A 114 -29.34 5.19 -12.34
C GLY A 114 -28.18 6.16 -12.19
N ALA A 115 -26.98 5.63 -11.90
CA ALA A 115 -25.76 6.28 -12.30
C ALA A 115 -25.42 5.76 -13.70
N ALA A 116 -25.40 6.64 -14.70
CA ALA A 116 -24.89 6.31 -16.02
C ALA A 116 -23.49 5.72 -15.88
N PRO A 117 -23.14 4.63 -16.61
CA PRO A 117 -21.81 4.07 -16.51
C PRO A 117 -20.80 5.13 -16.95
N TYR A 118 -19.87 5.45 -16.04
CA TYR A 118 -18.70 6.27 -16.37
C TYR A 118 -17.89 5.52 -17.42
N GLU A 119 -17.87 6.03 -18.65
CA GLU A 119 -17.05 5.50 -19.75
C GLU A 119 -15.58 5.77 -19.46
N GLY A 120 -14.87 4.85 -18.77
CA GLY A 120 -13.49 5.12 -18.40
C GLY A 120 -12.64 3.96 -17.94
N LYS A 121 -12.96 2.70 -18.27
CA LYS A 121 -12.02 1.61 -18.06
C LYS A 121 -10.86 1.61 -19.06
N LYS A 122 -10.11 2.72 -19.15
CA LYS A 122 -8.76 2.69 -19.71
C LYS A 122 -7.79 2.41 -18.56
N ARG A 123 -7.14 1.24 -18.58
CA ARG A 123 -6.01 0.94 -17.68
C ARG A 123 -4.97 2.04 -17.82
N ILE A 124 -4.83 2.88 -16.80
CA ILE A 124 -3.89 3.99 -16.80
C ILE A 124 -2.53 3.44 -16.34
N LYS A 125 -1.48 3.69 -17.12
CA LYS A 125 -0.11 3.27 -16.78
C LYS A 125 0.32 3.95 -15.47
N ALA A 126 0.95 3.21 -14.57
CA ALA A 126 1.54 3.77 -13.36
C ALA A 126 2.51 4.90 -13.73
N GLY A 127 2.35 6.07 -13.07
CA GLY A 127 3.18 7.25 -13.33
C GLY A 127 2.67 8.19 -14.42
N ALA A 128 1.50 7.95 -15.03
CA ALA A 128 0.90 8.90 -15.96
C ALA A 128 0.45 10.17 -15.20
N LYS A 129 0.97 11.32 -15.59
CA LYS A 129 0.39 12.62 -15.19
C LYS A 129 -0.85 12.86 -16.04
N GLY A 130 -1.99 13.11 -15.39
CA GLY A 130 -3.25 13.41 -16.06
C GLY A 130 -3.51 14.91 -16.18
N ASP A 131 -4.58 15.25 -16.85
CA ASP A 131 -5.04 16.63 -17.04
C ASP A 131 -6.16 17.04 -16.06
N LYS A 132 -6.73 16.05 -15.32
CA LYS A 132 -7.82 16.29 -14.38
C LYS A 132 -7.41 17.20 -13.23
N THR A 133 -8.37 17.97 -12.76
CA THR A 133 -8.17 18.99 -11.71
C THR A 133 -9.13 18.77 -10.55
N LEU A 134 -8.92 19.48 -9.47
CA LEU A 134 -9.86 19.57 -8.36
C LEU A 134 -11.27 20.03 -8.84
N ALA A 135 -11.34 20.92 -9.85
CA ALA A 135 -12.62 21.34 -10.42
C ALA A 135 -13.32 20.18 -11.10
N ASP A 136 -12.59 19.34 -11.85
CA ASP A 136 -13.16 18.12 -12.45
C ASP A 136 -13.62 17.13 -11.37
N TYR A 137 -12.84 16.98 -10.28
CA TYR A 137 -13.19 16.12 -9.15
C TYR A 137 -14.50 16.58 -8.48
N LEU A 138 -14.64 17.88 -8.23
CA LEU A 138 -15.85 18.46 -7.61
C LEU A 138 -17.07 18.47 -8.53
N ALA A 139 -16.87 18.32 -9.84
CA ALA A 139 -17.93 18.24 -10.83
C ALA A 139 -18.44 16.81 -11.06
N LEU A 140 -17.83 15.79 -10.40
CA LEU A 140 -18.29 14.41 -10.53
C LEU A 140 -19.72 14.25 -10.01
N PRO A 141 -20.52 13.37 -10.62
CA PRO A 141 -21.86 13.05 -10.12
C PRO A 141 -21.84 12.55 -8.68
N GLU A 142 -22.90 12.80 -7.93
CA GLU A 142 -23.08 12.26 -6.59
C GLU A 142 -23.04 10.72 -6.63
N GLY A 143 -22.33 10.12 -5.66
CA GLY A 143 -22.16 8.67 -5.56
C GLY A 143 -20.93 8.12 -6.32
N VAL A 144 -20.27 8.91 -7.16
CA VAL A 144 -18.98 8.51 -7.76
C VAL A 144 -17.88 8.59 -6.71
N ARG A 145 -17.18 7.46 -6.48
CA ARG A 145 -16.10 7.37 -5.52
C ARG A 145 -14.78 7.18 -6.25
N VAL A 146 -13.97 8.21 -6.26
CA VAL A 146 -12.63 8.21 -6.88
C VAL A 146 -11.65 8.98 -6.02
N GLU A 147 -10.37 8.68 -6.16
CA GLU A 147 -9.28 9.58 -5.78
C GLU A 147 -8.74 10.27 -7.04
N LEU A 148 -8.27 11.49 -6.88
CA LEU A 148 -7.53 12.23 -7.89
C LEU A 148 -6.05 12.22 -7.49
N ILE A 149 -5.17 11.63 -8.28
CA ILE A 149 -3.73 11.59 -7.99
C ILE A 149 -2.95 12.01 -9.24
N ASP A 150 -2.17 13.08 -9.14
CA ASP A 150 -1.41 13.68 -10.24
C ASP A 150 -2.25 13.92 -11.51
N GLY A 151 -3.51 14.35 -11.33
CA GLY A 151 -4.45 14.65 -12.41
C GLY A 151 -5.09 13.42 -13.05
N VAL A 152 -5.06 12.26 -12.41
CA VAL A 152 -5.67 11.01 -12.86
C VAL A 152 -6.71 10.55 -11.85
N PHE A 153 -7.90 10.15 -12.31
CA PHE A 153 -8.90 9.54 -11.46
C PHE A 153 -8.65 8.05 -11.26
N TYR A 154 -8.79 7.60 -10.02
CA TYR A 154 -8.70 6.20 -9.61
C TYR A 154 -9.99 5.79 -8.90
N ASP A 155 -10.66 4.77 -9.42
CA ASP A 155 -11.89 4.25 -8.82
C ASP A 155 -11.60 3.66 -7.44
N MET A 156 -12.46 3.99 -6.47
CA MET A 156 -12.43 3.42 -5.13
C MET A 156 -13.52 2.36 -4.98
N ALA A 157 -13.13 1.17 -4.56
CA ALA A 157 -14.10 0.16 -4.13
C ALA A 157 -14.76 0.57 -2.80
N ALA A 158 -15.94 0.01 -2.52
CA ALA A 158 -16.51 0.11 -1.18
C ALA A 158 -15.61 -0.69 -0.20
N PRO A 159 -15.30 -0.14 0.99
CA PRO A 159 -14.52 -0.87 1.98
C PRO A 159 -15.34 -2.05 2.53
N THR A 160 -14.65 -3.13 2.92
CA THR A 160 -15.27 -4.26 3.62
C THR A 160 -15.60 -3.91 5.07
N SER A 161 -16.45 -4.70 5.70
CA SER A 161 -16.82 -4.48 7.12
C SER A 161 -15.60 -4.52 8.07
N PRO A 162 -14.69 -5.53 8.00
CA PRO A 162 -13.51 -5.55 8.87
C PRO A 162 -12.58 -4.36 8.61
N HIS A 163 -12.39 -3.95 7.34
CA HIS A 163 -11.60 -2.77 7.00
C HIS A 163 -12.16 -1.50 7.68
N THR A 164 -13.47 -1.28 7.58
CA THR A 164 -14.11 -0.10 8.17
C THR A 164 -14.02 -0.12 9.70
N TYR A 165 -14.21 -1.30 10.31
CA TYR A 165 -14.11 -1.47 11.75
C TYR A 165 -12.72 -1.12 12.27
N VAL A 166 -11.68 -1.75 11.69
CA VAL A 166 -10.28 -1.53 12.07
C VAL A 166 -9.88 -0.05 11.90
N ALA A 167 -10.24 0.59 10.79
CA ALA A 167 -9.98 2.01 10.60
C ALA A 167 -10.64 2.88 11.68
N SER A 168 -11.86 2.52 12.08
CA SER A 168 -12.60 3.23 13.15
C SER A 168 -11.93 3.06 14.50
N ASP A 169 -11.48 1.86 14.85
CA ASP A 169 -10.84 1.57 16.14
C ASP A 169 -9.46 2.25 16.25
N ILE A 170 -8.65 2.20 15.22
CA ILE A 170 -7.39 2.95 15.17
C ILE A 170 -7.66 4.45 15.43
N ARG A 171 -8.67 5.01 14.79
CA ARG A 171 -9.05 6.41 15.00
C ARG A 171 -9.52 6.68 16.43
N GLU A 172 -10.27 5.76 17.08
CA GLU A 172 -10.70 5.91 18.47
C GLU A 172 -9.50 5.86 19.45
N VAL A 173 -8.51 4.99 19.23
CA VAL A 173 -7.26 4.99 20.01
C VAL A 173 -6.57 6.35 19.93
N PHE A 174 -6.41 6.90 18.72
CA PHE A 174 -5.79 8.22 18.53
C PHE A 174 -6.61 9.33 19.20
N LYS A 175 -7.93 9.30 19.08
CA LYS A 175 -8.83 10.29 19.71
C LYS A 175 -8.78 10.22 21.23
N ALA A 176 -8.77 9.01 21.81
CA ALA A 176 -8.65 8.81 23.24
C ALA A 176 -7.33 9.38 23.77
N TYR A 177 -6.21 9.10 23.07
CA TYR A 177 -4.91 9.64 23.44
C TYR A 177 -4.87 11.17 23.39
N VAL A 178 -5.33 11.78 22.29
CA VAL A 178 -5.37 13.26 22.16
C VAL A 178 -6.22 13.88 23.26
N LYS A 179 -7.38 13.29 23.57
CA LYS A 179 -8.28 13.78 24.62
C LYS A 179 -7.64 13.69 26.01
N ALA A 180 -7.01 12.54 26.34
CA ALA A 180 -6.36 12.33 27.63
C ALA A 180 -5.20 13.31 27.86
N ASN A 181 -4.45 13.63 26.81
CA ASN A 181 -3.30 14.53 26.87
C ASN A 181 -3.65 15.99 26.55
N LYS A 182 -4.94 16.33 26.39
CA LYS A 182 -5.41 17.69 26.02
C LYS A 182 -4.69 18.22 24.76
N GLY A 183 -4.38 17.31 23.81
CA GLY A 183 -3.66 17.64 22.58
C GLY A 183 -4.53 18.43 21.59
N GLN A 184 -3.89 19.08 20.62
CA GLN A 184 -4.58 19.86 19.60
C GLN A 184 -4.84 19.09 18.29
N CYS A 185 -4.20 17.91 18.10
CA CYS A 185 -4.35 17.11 16.89
C CYS A 185 -5.79 16.59 16.76
N VAL A 186 -6.24 16.42 15.54
CA VAL A 186 -7.59 15.94 15.21
C VAL A 186 -7.48 14.67 14.36
N PRO A 187 -7.87 13.50 14.90
CA PRO A 187 -7.96 12.27 14.12
C PRO A 187 -9.23 12.24 13.27
N PHE A 188 -9.09 11.91 11.98
CA PHE A 188 -10.18 11.70 11.03
C PHE A 188 -10.19 10.25 10.54
N VAL A 189 -11.32 9.83 9.98
CA VAL A 189 -11.52 8.55 9.28
C VAL A 189 -12.22 8.84 7.95
N ALA A 190 -12.02 7.96 6.96
CA ALA A 190 -12.71 8.04 5.68
C ALA A 190 -14.25 7.99 5.85
N PRO A 191 -15.03 8.62 4.94
CA PRO A 191 -14.57 9.41 3.81
C PRO A 191 -14.29 10.86 4.22
N THR A 192 -13.07 11.31 4.02
CA THR A 192 -12.70 12.72 4.24
C THR A 192 -11.69 13.10 3.17
N ASP A 193 -12.02 14.07 2.33
CA ASP A 193 -11.16 14.55 1.27
C ASP A 193 -9.93 15.28 1.80
N VAL A 194 -8.77 14.95 1.25
CA VAL A 194 -7.49 15.61 1.49
C VAL A 194 -6.94 16.12 0.15
N GLN A 195 -6.92 17.42 -0.04
CA GLN A 195 -6.17 18.08 -1.11
C GLN A 195 -4.69 18.10 -0.72
N LEU A 196 -3.96 17.04 -1.07
CA LEU A 196 -2.72 16.63 -0.43
C LEU A 196 -1.55 17.60 -0.68
N ASP A 197 -1.32 17.97 -1.93
CA ASP A 197 -0.17 18.80 -2.35
C ASP A 197 -0.47 20.31 -2.34
N CYS A 198 -1.63 20.75 -1.86
CA CYS A 198 -2.12 22.11 -1.98
C CYS A 198 -2.21 22.62 -3.43
N ASP A 199 -2.05 21.73 -4.41
CA ASP A 199 -2.32 21.97 -5.83
C ASP A 199 -3.75 21.53 -6.19
N ASP A 200 -4.09 21.64 -7.46
CA ASP A 200 -5.39 21.22 -7.98
C ASP A 200 -5.38 19.81 -8.60
N LYS A 201 -4.35 18.99 -8.36
CA LYS A 201 -4.09 17.72 -9.05
C LYS A 201 -4.21 16.49 -8.16
N THR A 202 -4.31 16.67 -6.84
CA THR A 202 -4.32 15.54 -5.91
C THR A 202 -5.33 15.71 -4.80
N VAL A 203 -6.33 14.82 -4.79
CA VAL A 203 -7.32 14.64 -3.71
C VAL A 203 -7.39 13.17 -3.37
N VAL A 204 -7.06 12.81 -2.13
CA VAL A 204 -7.07 11.44 -1.61
C VAL A 204 -8.02 11.31 -0.42
N GLN A 205 -8.44 10.10 -0.12
CA GLN A 205 -9.29 9.78 1.05
C GLN A 205 -8.62 8.70 1.91
N PRO A 206 -7.62 9.07 2.74
CA PRO A 206 -6.96 8.11 3.62
C PRO A 206 -7.93 7.44 4.59
N ASP A 207 -7.73 6.16 4.89
CA ASP A 207 -8.60 5.42 5.81
C ASP A 207 -8.62 6.05 7.19
N VAL A 208 -7.43 6.37 7.76
CA VAL A 208 -7.30 7.14 9.00
C VAL A 208 -6.21 8.19 8.83
N MET A 209 -6.38 9.36 9.42
CA MET A 209 -5.34 10.39 9.41
C MET A 209 -5.38 11.25 10.67
N ILE A 210 -4.25 11.86 10.97
CA ILE A 210 -4.11 12.84 12.07
C ILE A 210 -3.67 14.18 11.50
N ILE A 211 -4.37 15.23 11.88
CA ILE A 211 -4.05 16.63 11.53
C ILE A 211 -3.73 17.38 12.82
N CYS A 212 -2.48 17.84 12.98
CA CYS A 212 -2.05 18.60 14.15
C CYS A 212 -2.11 20.11 13.91
N ASP A 213 -1.95 20.56 12.66
CA ASP A 213 -2.18 21.93 12.24
C ASP A 213 -3.64 22.16 11.84
N ARG A 214 -4.42 22.72 12.76
CA ARG A 214 -5.85 22.96 12.55
C ARG A 214 -6.16 23.93 11.43
N SER A 215 -5.21 24.74 10.97
CA SER A 215 -5.43 25.65 9.83
C SER A 215 -5.64 24.90 8.51
N LYS A 216 -5.20 23.65 8.41
CA LYS A 216 -5.44 22.75 7.28
C LYS A 216 -6.88 22.22 7.23
N ILE A 217 -7.63 22.29 8.33
CA ILE A 217 -8.99 21.76 8.45
C ILE A 217 -9.97 22.82 7.96
N THR A 218 -10.50 22.66 6.78
CA THR A 218 -11.53 23.55 6.22
C THR A 218 -12.90 22.84 6.22
N LYS A 219 -13.99 23.59 6.02
CA LYS A 219 -15.32 23.00 6.00
C LYS A 219 -15.51 21.96 4.90
N PRO A 220 -15.04 22.17 3.63
CA PRO A 220 -15.23 21.19 2.58
C PRO A 220 -14.23 20.04 2.58
N ARG A 221 -12.99 20.23 3.06
CA ARG A 221 -11.90 19.24 3.00
C ARG A 221 -10.69 19.62 3.84
N ILE A 222 -9.76 18.70 3.97
CA ILE A 222 -8.40 19.01 4.49
C ILE A 222 -7.56 19.56 3.33
N VAL A 223 -6.74 20.59 3.59
CA VAL A 223 -5.83 21.20 2.61
C VAL A 223 -4.40 21.11 3.11
N GLY A 224 -3.57 20.36 2.41
CA GLY A 224 -2.19 20.06 2.78
C GLY A 224 -2.03 18.67 3.43
N ALA A 225 -0.77 18.26 3.62
CA ALA A 225 -0.43 16.95 4.11
C ALA A 225 -0.88 16.71 5.56
N PRO A 226 -1.51 15.58 5.89
CA PRO A 226 -1.67 15.08 7.25
C PRO A 226 -0.33 14.88 7.95
N ASP A 227 -0.34 14.87 9.29
CA ASP A 227 0.85 14.52 10.08
C ASP A 227 1.09 13.01 10.08
N LEU A 228 0.02 12.23 10.17
CA LEU A 228 0.05 10.76 10.07
C LEU A 228 -1.09 10.30 9.16
N VAL A 229 -0.81 9.27 8.36
CA VAL A 229 -1.78 8.57 7.51
C VAL A 229 -1.72 7.07 7.81
N VAL A 230 -2.87 6.41 7.88
CA VAL A 230 -3.01 4.96 7.93
C VAL A 230 -3.84 4.50 6.75
N GLU A 231 -3.36 3.51 6.03
CA GLU A 231 -4.10 2.78 4.99
C GLU A 231 -4.24 1.32 5.43
N VAL A 232 -5.46 0.82 5.49
CA VAL A 232 -5.77 -0.58 5.77
C VAL A 232 -5.87 -1.32 4.44
N LEU A 233 -5.06 -2.34 4.23
CA LEU A 233 -5.02 -3.06 2.97
C LEU A 233 -6.31 -3.87 2.76
N SER A 234 -6.80 -3.84 1.53
CA SER A 234 -7.81 -4.78 1.05
C SER A 234 -7.21 -5.72 0.01
N PRO A 235 -7.72 -6.96 -0.13
CA PRO A 235 -7.16 -7.95 -1.06
C PRO A 235 -7.03 -7.49 -2.51
N SER A 236 -7.85 -6.55 -2.93
CA SER A 236 -7.95 -6.11 -4.34
C SER A 236 -6.96 -5.01 -4.75
N ASN A 237 -6.28 -4.31 -3.81
CA ASN A 237 -5.52 -3.08 -4.11
C ASN A 237 -4.03 -3.11 -3.75
N TRP A 238 -3.47 -4.28 -3.50
CA TRP A 238 -2.22 -4.49 -2.78
C TRP A 238 -0.95 -3.85 -3.35
N SER A 239 -0.71 -3.83 -4.62
CA SER A 239 0.66 -3.54 -5.08
C SER A 239 0.88 -2.17 -5.73
N HIS A 240 -0.03 -1.73 -6.56
CA HIS A 240 0.17 -0.50 -7.34
C HIS A 240 -0.24 0.76 -6.59
N ASP A 241 -1.29 0.66 -5.81
CA ASP A 241 -1.82 1.79 -5.04
C ASP A 241 -0.89 2.16 -3.90
N MET A 242 -0.38 1.16 -3.19
CA MET A 242 0.55 1.32 -2.08
C MET A 242 1.84 2.05 -2.47
N VAL A 243 2.49 1.65 -3.58
CA VAL A 243 3.74 2.29 -4.02
C VAL A 243 3.51 3.73 -4.47
N ARG A 244 2.36 4.00 -5.14
CA ARG A 244 1.99 5.34 -5.58
C ARG A 244 1.70 6.24 -4.39
N LYS A 245 0.85 5.79 -3.46
CA LYS A 245 0.49 6.54 -2.25
C LYS A 245 1.71 6.78 -1.36
N LEU A 246 2.59 5.79 -1.17
CA LEU A 246 3.83 5.94 -0.41
C LEU A 246 4.68 7.12 -0.92
N LYS A 247 4.96 7.15 -2.23
CA LYS A 247 5.73 8.25 -2.85
C LYS A 247 5.02 9.59 -2.70
N LYS A 248 3.70 9.59 -2.85
CA LYS A 248 2.88 10.79 -2.81
C LYS A 248 2.82 11.38 -1.40
N TYR A 249 2.55 10.56 -0.39
CA TYR A 249 2.53 10.97 1.02
C TYR A 249 3.90 11.50 1.47
N LYS A 250 4.99 10.79 1.13
CA LYS A 250 6.34 11.25 1.43
C LYS A 250 6.64 12.61 0.80
N LYS A 251 6.37 12.78 -0.52
CA LYS A 251 6.61 14.03 -1.25
C LYS A 251 5.78 15.19 -0.70
N ALA A 252 4.54 14.94 -0.30
CA ALA A 252 3.64 15.94 0.24
C ALA A 252 4.04 16.43 1.65
N GLY A 253 4.92 15.69 2.35
CA GLY A 253 5.38 16.05 3.69
C GLY A 253 4.59 15.40 4.82
N VAL A 254 3.89 14.27 4.56
CA VAL A 254 3.40 13.41 5.62
C VAL A 254 4.59 12.95 6.46
N ARG A 255 4.48 13.01 7.79
CA ARG A 255 5.59 12.66 8.68
C ARG A 255 5.65 11.17 8.97
N GLU A 256 4.49 10.54 9.06
CA GLU A 256 4.34 9.12 9.41
C GLU A 256 3.25 8.46 8.57
N TYR A 257 3.53 7.27 8.04
CA TYR A 257 2.61 6.54 7.19
C TYR A 257 2.58 5.07 7.59
N TRP A 258 1.40 4.55 7.87
CA TRP A 258 1.17 3.17 8.25
C TRP A 258 0.44 2.41 7.17
N ILE A 259 0.84 1.16 6.96
CA ILE A 259 0.17 0.21 6.10
C ILE A 259 -0.19 -0.98 6.97
N VAL A 260 -1.49 -1.22 7.15
CA VAL A 260 -2.02 -2.30 7.99
C VAL A 260 -2.49 -3.44 7.10
N ASN A 261 -1.93 -4.64 7.30
CA ASN A 261 -2.33 -5.85 6.60
C ASN A 261 -3.05 -6.80 7.56
N LEU A 262 -4.37 -6.93 7.39
CA LEU A 262 -5.22 -7.79 8.23
C LEU A 262 -5.02 -9.28 7.93
N GLU A 263 -4.72 -9.65 6.69
CA GLU A 263 -4.56 -11.05 6.29
C GLU A 263 -3.25 -11.65 6.82
N GLU A 264 -2.16 -10.89 6.72
CA GLU A 264 -0.83 -11.31 7.17
C GLU A 264 -0.49 -10.80 8.58
N GLN A 265 -1.38 -10.07 9.24
CA GLN A 265 -1.32 -9.57 10.61
C GLN A 265 -0.04 -8.79 10.91
N TYR A 266 0.29 -7.79 10.08
CA TYR A 266 1.42 -6.89 10.33
C TYR A 266 1.07 -5.43 10.02
N VAL A 267 1.89 -4.52 10.55
CA VAL A 267 1.87 -3.09 10.27
C VAL A 267 3.24 -2.64 9.80
N LEU A 268 3.30 -1.98 8.63
CA LEU A 268 4.49 -1.27 8.18
C LEU A 268 4.40 0.20 8.58
N VAL A 269 5.32 0.66 9.40
CA VAL A 269 5.39 2.05 9.87
C VAL A 269 6.55 2.77 9.18
N TYR A 270 6.23 3.75 8.33
CA TYR A 270 7.20 4.66 7.72
C TYR A 270 7.26 5.96 8.53
N GLU A 271 8.36 6.22 9.20
CA GLU A 271 8.64 7.53 9.81
C GLU A 271 9.55 8.33 8.86
N PHE A 272 8.97 9.04 7.90
CA PHE A 272 9.70 9.71 6.82
C PHE A 272 10.74 10.74 7.27
N THR A 273 10.62 11.24 8.51
CA THR A 273 11.60 12.14 9.11
C THR A 273 12.84 11.42 9.64
N LYS A 274 12.78 10.07 9.80
CA LYS A 274 13.85 9.26 10.37
C LYS A 274 14.49 8.31 9.37
N SER A 275 13.67 7.70 8.50
CA SER A 275 14.12 6.64 7.57
C SER A 275 13.25 6.57 6.33
N ASP A 276 13.85 6.14 5.21
CA ASP A 276 13.14 5.79 3.98
C ASP A 276 12.55 4.37 4.03
N PHE A 277 12.91 3.59 5.04
CA PHE A 277 12.47 2.20 5.21
C PHE A 277 11.47 2.11 6.36
N PRO A 278 10.46 1.24 6.25
CA PRO A 278 9.50 1.03 7.32
C PRO A 278 10.10 0.19 8.44
N THR A 279 9.58 0.38 9.65
CA THR A 279 9.64 -0.62 10.71
C THR A 279 8.40 -1.51 10.56
N GLU A 280 8.58 -2.83 10.65
CA GLU A 280 7.49 -3.78 10.64
C GLU A 280 7.20 -4.24 12.08
N TYR A 281 5.92 -4.26 12.42
CA TYR A 281 5.39 -4.75 13.69
C TYR A 281 4.40 -5.87 13.40
N ASP A 282 4.52 -6.98 14.13
CA ASP A 282 3.46 -7.99 14.17
C ASP A 282 2.29 -7.48 15.02
N PHE A 283 1.09 -8.07 14.86
CA PHE A 283 -0.07 -7.64 15.66
C PHE A 283 0.08 -7.91 17.16
N ASP A 284 1.00 -8.79 17.56
CA ASP A 284 1.35 -9.02 18.97
C ASP A 284 2.23 -7.90 19.57
N ASP A 285 2.75 -7.00 18.73
CA ASP A 285 3.53 -5.86 19.16
C ASP A 285 2.62 -4.65 19.47
N GLU A 286 3.04 -3.80 20.40
CA GLU A 286 2.45 -2.48 20.56
C GLU A 286 3.07 -1.50 19.57
N VAL A 287 2.31 -1.04 18.58
CA VAL A 287 2.81 -0.14 17.52
C VAL A 287 2.90 1.30 18.02
N PRO A 288 4.11 1.88 18.16
CA PRO A 288 4.27 3.22 18.68
C PRO A 288 3.92 4.28 17.63
N VAL A 289 3.20 5.33 18.02
CA VAL A 289 2.88 6.48 17.18
C VAL A 289 4.05 7.48 17.21
N GLY A 290 4.83 7.53 16.14
CA GLY A 290 6.08 8.30 16.06
C GLY A 290 5.88 9.80 16.14
N ILE A 291 4.78 10.36 15.58
CA ILE A 291 4.46 11.80 15.67
C ILE A 291 4.22 12.28 17.11
N TRP A 292 4.02 11.35 18.04
CA TRP A 292 3.90 11.61 19.47
C TRP A 292 5.02 10.95 20.29
N ASP A 293 6.20 10.77 19.71
CA ASP A 293 7.40 10.20 20.34
C ASP A 293 7.17 8.80 20.95
N GLY A 294 6.28 8.00 20.36
CA GLY A 294 5.92 6.66 20.83
C GLY A 294 5.12 6.62 22.15
N LYS A 295 4.63 7.77 22.64
CA LYS A 295 3.84 7.85 23.88
C LYS A 295 2.42 7.30 23.73
N CYS A 296 1.88 7.30 22.51
CA CYS A 296 0.68 6.57 22.14
C CYS A 296 1.12 5.27 21.48
N LYS A 297 0.44 4.20 21.80
CA LYS A 297 0.65 2.88 21.19
C LYS A 297 -0.68 2.31 20.74
N VAL A 298 -0.67 1.55 19.67
CA VAL A 298 -1.84 0.83 19.15
C VAL A 298 -1.60 -0.66 19.31
N ASN A 299 -2.50 -1.34 20.00
CA ASN A 299 -2.52 -2.80 20.14
C ASN A 299 -3.39 -3.38 19.02
N PHE A 300 -2.74 -3.88 17.97
CA PHE A 300 -3.46 -4.44 16.83
C PHE A 300 -4.04 -5.82 17.13
N ARG A 301 -3.53 -6.55 18.11
CA ARG A 301 -4.09 -7.84 18.51
C ARG A 301 -5.52 -7.67 19.06
N GLU A 302 -5.74 -6.71 19.94
CA GLU A 302 -7.07 -6.41 20.46
C GLU A 302 -8.05 -6.00 19.34
N ILE A 303 -7.62 -5.12 18.43
CA ILE A 303 -8.45 -4.69 17.28
C ILE A 303 -8.74 -5.87 16.33
N TYR A 304 -7.79 -6.78 16.13
CA TYR A 304 -7.95 -7.94 15.24
C TYR A 304 -8.93 -8.97 15.83
N GLU A 305 -8.86 -9.25 17.11
CA GLU A 305 -9.77 -10.18 17.80
C GLU A 305 -11.24 -9.77 17.63
N ASP A 306 -11.53 -8.46 17.55
CA ASP A 306 -12.87 -7.95 17.32
C ASP A 306 -13.40 -8.17 15.89
N VAL A 307 -12.52 -8.42 14.92
CA VAL A 307 -12.87 -8.57 13.48
C VAL A 307 -12.53 -9.93 12.89
N GLU A 308 -11.78 -10.78 13.59
CA GLU A 308 -11.31 -12.07 13.09
C GLU A 308 -12.45 -12.93 12.50
N PHE A 309 -13.59 -12.95 13.15
CA PHE A 309 -14.78 -13.70 12.68
C PHE A 309 -15.35 -13.19 11.35
N MET A 310 -15.00 -11.99 10.91
CA MET A 310 -15.43 -11.39 9.63
C MET A 310 -14.48 -11.72 8.48
N LEU A 311 -13.30 -12.32 8.77
CA LEU A 311 -12.25 -12.60 7.80
C LEU A 311 -12.28 -14.07 7.30
N ILE A 312 -13.24 -14.86 7.79
CA ILE A 312 -13.42 -16.29 7.48
C ILE A 312 -14.22 -16.49 6.19
#